data_d634c662a3474e527b1ec9f3a59ce3cb
#
_entry.id   d634c662a3474e527b1ec9f3a59ce3cb
#
_cell.length_a   1.000
_cell.length_b   1.000
_cell.length_c   1.000
_cell.angle_alpha   90.00
_cell.angle_beta   90.00
_cell.angle_gamma   90.00
#
_symmetry.space_group_name_H-M   'P 1'
#
loop_
_entity.id
_entity.type
_entity.pdbx_description
1 polymer ?
#
loop_
_entity_poly.entity_id
_entity_poly.type
_entity_poly.pdbx_seq_one_letter_code
_entity_poly.pdbx_strand_id
1 'polypeptide(L)'
;MGDVNGDGNVNIFDLVIVAGNFGKTAAAATPNTSATVKLTTQQKHNVGQAINQLRLKTNRSPAEELALNVLKAILPEILPTQTKLLANYPNPFNPETWIPFQLSHDTIVTATIYSAAGRQIRTLELGHLAAGNYVEVGKAIYWDGKSDSGEFVSSGTYFIQLQAGSYSETIKMVILK
;
A
#
# COMPACT_ATOMS: atom_id res chain seq x y z
N MET A 1 -22.29 9.67 -23.84
CA MET A 1 -23.04 9.13 -22.72
C MET A 1 -22.02 8.56 -21.74
N GLY A 2 -21.79 9.22 -20.63
CA GLY A 2 -20.73 8.83 -19.67
C GLY A 2 -20.35 9.90 -18.67
N ASP A 3 -20.51 11.18 -19.01
CA ASP A 3 -20.33 12.32 -18.11
C ASP A 3 -21.61 12.49 -17.27
N VAL A 4 -21.61 11.92 -16.07
CA VAL A 4 -22.77 11.86 -15.17
C VAL A 4 -22.77 13.05 -14.22
N ASN A 5 -21.61 13.65 -13.99
CA ASN A 5 -21.46 14.83 -13.13
C ASN A 5 -21.56 16.17 -13.89
N GLY A 6 -21.52 16.16 -15.24
CA GLY A 6 -21.61 17.34 -16.08
C GLY A 6 -20.37 18.21 -16.10
N ASP A 7 -19.18 17.67 -15.74
CA ASP A 7 -17.92 18.45 -15.70
C ASP A 7 -17.19 18.47 -17.06
N GLY A 8 -17.75 17.83 -18.08
CA GLY A 8 -17.20 17.76 -19.44
C GLY A 8 -16.16 16.66 -19.65
N ASN A 9 -15.84 15.85 -18.63
CA ASN A 9 -14.86 14.78 -18.71
C ASN A 9 -15.44 13.46 -18.20
N VAL A 10 -15.39 12.42 -19.02
CA VAL A 10 -15.74 11.07 -18.57
C VAL A 10 -14.57 10.49 -17.77
N ASN A 11 -14.70 10.42 -16.44
CA ASN A 11 -13.63 10.03 -15.54
C ASN A 11 -14.15 9.17 -14.37
N ILE A 12 -13.29 8.92 -13.37
CA ILE A 12 -13.62 8.08 -12.21
C ILE A 12 -14.78 8.66 -11.37
N PHE A 13 -15.00 9.98 -11.40
CA PHE A 13 -16.08 10.61 -10.63
C PHE A 13 -17.45 10.25 -11.19
N ASP A 14 -17.58 10.11 -12.51
CA ASP A 14 -18.80 9.62 -13.15
C ASP A 14 -19.11 8.19 -12.72
N LEU A 15 -18.07 7.35 -12.70
CA LEU A 15 -18.20 5.95 -12.25
C LEU A 15 -18.64 5.88 -10.77
N VAL A 16 -18.14 6.77 -9.92
CA VAL A 16 -18.51 6.84 -8.49
C VAL A 16 -19.98 7.27 -8.32
N ILE A 17 -20.45 8.24 -9.10
CA ILE A 17 -21.86 8.66 -9.08
C ILE A 17 -22.77 7.50 -9.53
N VAL A 18 -22.40 6.82 -10.59
CA VAL A 18 -23.13 5.62 -11.06
C VAL A 18 -23.13 4.55 -9.97
N ALA A 19 -21.98 4.23 -9.38
CA ALA A 19 -21.87 3.23 -8.32
C ALA A 19 -22.65 3.59 -7.04
N GLY A 20 -22.65 4.87 -6.66
CA GLY A 20 -23.42 5.38 -5.50
C GLY A 20 -24.94 5.39 -5.72
N ASN A 21 -25.38 5.29 -6.97
CA ASN A 21 -26.79 5.19 -7.36
C ASN A 21 -27.20 3.77 -7.78
N PHE A 22 -26.27 2.83 -7.81
CA PHE A 22 -26.57 1.42 -8.08
C PHE A 22 -27.48 0.88 -6.96
N GLY A 23 -28.68 0.49 -7.33
CA GLY A 23 -29.70 -0.01 -6.38
C GLY A 23 -30.69 1.04 -5.86
N LYS A 24 -30.62 2.31 -6.28
CA LYS A 24 -31.58 3.37 -5.92
C LYS A 24 -32.67 3.60 -6.97
N THR A 25 -32.97 2.61 -7.80
CA THR A 25 -34.14 2.71 -8.70
C THR A 25 -35.40 2.37 -7.93
N ALA A 26 -36.38 3.26 -8.04
CA ALA A 26 -37.72 3.10 -7.50
C ALA A 26 -38.35 1.79 -7.98
N ALA A 27 -38.93 1.08 -7.02
CA ALA A 27 -39.85 -0.04 -7.15
C ALA A 27 -39.30 -1.38 -7.69
N ALA A 28 -39.26 -2.34 -6.77
CA ALA A 28 -39.44 -3.78 -6.97
C ALA A 28 -38.37 -4.54 -7.78
N ALA A 29 -37.20 -4.71 -7.16
CA ALA A 29 -36.47 -5.96 -7.33
C ALA A 29 -35.78 -6.27 -5.99
N THR A 30 -36.04 -7.46 -5.46
CA THR A 30 -35.35 -8.00 -4.29
C THR A 30 -33.84 -7.85 -4.45
N PRO A 31 -33.10 -7.37 -3.45
CA PRO A 31 -31.66 -7.25 -3.54
C PRO A 31 -31.08 -8.66 -3.53
N ASN A 32 -30.73 -9.15 -4.70
CA ASN A 32 -29.87 -10.31 -4.78
C ASN A 32 -28.45 -9.84 -4.53
N THR A 33 -28.06 -10.05 -3.31
CA THR A 33 -26.73 -10.11 -2.71
C THR A 33 -25.53 -10.06 -3.65
N SER A 34 -24.64 -9.11 -3.35
CA SER A 34 -23.17 -9.20 -3.56
C SER A 34 -22.73 -9.52 -4.99
N ALA A 35 -23.01 -8.65 -5.91
CA ALA A 35 -22.18 -8.56 -7.11
C ALA A 35 -20.80 -8.03 -6.68
N THR A 36 -19.90 -8.92 -6.30
CA THR A 36 -18.48 -8.61 -6.10
C THR A 36 -17.95 -8.17 -7.46
N VAL A 37 -17.84 -6.87 -7.67
CA VAL A 37 -17.27 -6.32 -8.90
C VAL A 37 -15.79 -6.73 -8.93
N LYS A 38 -15.47 -7.75 -9.71
CA LYS A 38 -14.09 -8.19 -9.90
C LYS A 38 -13.37 -7.16 -10.77
N LEU A 39 -12.69 -6.22 -10.14
CA LEU A 39 -11.85 -5.25 -10.82
C LEU A 39 -10.60 -5.93 -11.37
N THR A 40 -10.21 -5.58 -12.59
CA THR A 40 -8.91 -5.98 -13.15
C THR A 40 -7.77 -5.31 -12.37
N THR A 41 -6.55 -5.82 -12.48
CA THR A 41 -5.36 -5.26 -11.83
C THR A 41 -5.15 -3.79 -12.21
N GLN A 42 -5.37 -3.42 -13.47
CA GLN A 42 -5.26 -2.04 -13.92
C GLN A 42 -6.35 -1.14 -13.31
N GLN A 43 -7.57 -1.62 -13.22
CA GLN A 43 -8.67 -0.89 -12.58
C GLN A 43 -8.41 -0.69 -11.08
N LYS A 44 -7.92 -1.71 -10.39
CA LYS A 44 -7.49 -1.61 -8.97
C LYS A 44 -6.40 -0.55 -8.80
N HIS A 45 -5.41 -0.55 -9.68
CA HIS A 45 -4.34 0.46 -9.67
C HIS A 45 -4.89 1.89 -9.85
N ASN A 46 -5.75 2.11 -10.85
CA ASN A 46 -6.34 3.42 -11.13
C ASN A 46 -7.19 3.93 -9.96
N VAL A 47 -7.97 3.04 -9.34
CA VAL A 47 -8.77 3.39 -8.16
C VAL A 47 -7.88 3.71 -6.96
N GLY A 48 -6.80 2.96 -6.76
CA GLY A 48 -5.79 3.25 -5.72
C GLY A 48 -5.17 4.64 -5.91
N GLN A 49 -4.82 5.02 -7.15
CA GLN A 49 -4.32 6.35 -7.46
C GLN A 49 -5.37 7.45 -7.18
N ALA A 50 -6.64 7.23 -7.55
CA ALA A 50 -7.72 8.18 -7.28
C ALA A 50 -7.96 8.38 -5.77
N ILE A 51 -7.92 7.30 -4.98
CA ILE A 51 -8.00 7.37 -3.51
C ILE A 51 -6.85 8.21 -2.96
N ASN A 52 -5.62 7.98 -3.41
CA ASN A 52 -4.45 8.72 -2.95
C ASN A 52 -4.53 10.21 -3.31
N GLN A 53 -4.96 10.55 -4.53
CA GLN A 53 -5.16 11.95 -4.94
C GLN A 53 -6.22 12.65 -4.08
N LEU A 54 -7.34 11.99 -3.81
CA LEU A 54 -8.39 12.53 -2.93
C LEU A 54 -7.92 12.69 -1.49
N ARG A 55 -7.06 11.80 -0.99
CA ARG A 55 -6.50 11.87 0.37
C ARG A 55 -5.54 13.04 0.55
N LEU A 56 -4.70 13.32 -0.45
CA LEU A 56 -3.73 14.43 -0.41
C LEU A 56 -4.40 15.81 -0.49
N LYS A 57 -5.66 15.87 -0.90
CA LYS A 57 -6.39 17.14 -1.02
C LYS A 57 -6.87 17.61 0.36
N THR A 58 -6.35 18.75 0.83
CA THR A 58 -6.63 19.30 2.17
C THR A 58 -8.06 19.86 2.28
N ASN A 59 -8.60 20.41 1.18
CA ASN A 59 -9.95 20.97 1.11
C ASN A 59 -10.79 20.16 0.12
N ARG A 60 -11.42 19.10 0.61
CA ARG A 60 -12.35 18.29 -0.17
C ARG A 60 -13.75 18.87 -0.13
N SER A 61 -14.41 18.90 -1.29
CA SER A 61 -15.84 19.17 -1.35
C SER A 61 -16.64 17.99 -0.75
N PRO A 62 -17.89 18.18 -0.34
CA PRO A 62 -18.75 17.09 0.14
C PRO A 62 -18.88 15.93 -0.87
N ALA A 63 -18.88 16.23 -2.16
CA ALA A 63 -18.92 15.23 -3.23
C ALA A 63 -17.63 14.40 -3.30
N GLU A 64 -16.47 15.02 -3.14
CA GLU A 64 -15.17 14.35 -3.11
C GLU A 64 -15.02 13.48 -1.85
N GLU A 65 -15.57 13.90 -0.72
CA GLU A 65 -15.58 13.11 0.51
C GLU A 65 -16.49 11.89 0.39
N LEU A 66 -17.66 12.04 -0.22
CA LEU A 66 -18.56 10.93 -0.56
C LEU A 66 -17.87 9.96 -1.53
N ALA A 67 -17.21 10.48 -2.58
CA ALA A 67 -16.47 9.68 -3.54
C ALA A 67 -15.37 8.85 -2.85
N LEU A 68 -14.59 9.46 -1.96
CA LEU A 68 -13.55 8.77 -1.20
C LEU A 68 -14.12 7.64 -0.34
N ASN A 69 -15.26 7.88 0.32
CA ASN A 69 -15.92 6.86 1.16
C ASN A 69 -16.47 5.70 0.33
N VAL A 70 -17.07 5.99 -0.84
CA VAL A 70 -17.56 4.96 -1.77
C VAL A 70 -16.39 4.15 -2.34
N LEU A 71 -15.32 4.80 -2.78
CA LEU A 71 -14.14 4.11 -3.29
C LEU A 71 -13.48 3.20 -2.24
N LYS A 72 -13.40 3.64 -1.00
CA LYS A 72 -12.93 2.81 0.13
C LYS A 72 -13.85 1.62 0.41
N ALA A 73 -15.15 1.79 0.27
CA ALA A 73 -16.13 0.72 0.48
C ALA A 73 -16.14 -0.32 -0.64
N ILE A 74 -15.90 0.10 -1.88
CA ILE A 74 -15.83 -0.80 -3.05
C ILE A 74 -14.51 -1.59 -3.07
N LEU A 75 -13.45 -1.08 -2.45
CA LEU A 75 -12.10 -1.66 -2.49
C LEU A 75 -11.53 -1.96 -1.10
N PRO A 76 -12.22 -2.69 -0.22
CA PRO A 76 -11.65 -3.10 1.06
C PRO A 76 -10.39 -3.97 0.89
N GLU A 77 -10.22 -4.63 -0.26
CA GLU A 77 -9.06 -5.47 -0.58
C GLU A 77 -7.79 -4.67 -0.96
N ILE A 78 -7.88 -3.37 -1.21
CA ILE A 78 -6.74 -2.58 -1.70
C ILE A 78 -5.94 -1.94 -0.58
N LEU A 79 -6.60 -1.55 0.51
CA LEU A 79 -5.94 -0.96 1.66
C LEU A 79 -5.82 -1.98 2.78
N PRO A 80 -4.62 -2.27 3.26
CA PRO A 80 -4.43 -3.12 4.41
C PRO A 80 -5.16 -2.57 5.63
N THR A 81 -5.83 -3.44 6.37
CA THR A 81 -6.49 -3.07 7.63
C THR A 81 -5.49 -2.89 8.77
N GLN A 82 -4.29 -3.43 8.60
CA GLN A 82 -3.20 -3.36 9.58
C GLN A 82 -1.88 -3.09 8.89
N THR A 83 -1.02 -2.30 9.55
CA THR A 83 0.38 -2.20 9.17
C THR A 83 1.09 -3.49 9.56
N LYS A 84 1.90 -4.06 8.65
CA LYS A 84 2.58 -5.33 8.86
C LYS A 84 3.89 -5.38 8.10
N LEU A 85 4.94 -5.86 8.74
CA LEU A 85 6.18 -6.27 8.10
C LEU A 85 6.07 -7.75 7.69
N LEU A 86 6.47 -8.09 6.46
CA LEU A 86 6.40 -9.44 5.92
C LEU A 86 7.79 -10.03 5.77
N ALA A 87 7.86 -11.37 5.66
CA ALA A 87 9.13 -12.05 5.48
C ALA A 87 9.83 -11.58 4.18
N ASN A 88 11.13 -11.32 4.28
CA ASN A 88 11.94 -10.99 3.11
C ASN A 88 12.07 -12.18 2.14
N TYR A 89 12.26 -11.87 0.87
CA TYR A 89 12.47 -12.88 -0.17
C TYR A 89 13.54 -12.42 -1.18
N PRO A 90 14.43 -13.37 -1.57
CA PRO A 90 14.64 -14.67 -0.99
C PRO A 90 15.11 -14.61 0.47
N ASN A 91 14.97 -15.70 1.22
CA ASN A 91 15.54 -15.89 2.55
C ASN A 91 15.83 -17.39 2.75
N PRO A 92 17.07 -17.85 2.80
CA PRO A 92 18.32 -17.08 2.72
C PRO A 92 18.51 -16.35 1.38
N PHE A 93 19.31 -15.26 1.39
CA PHE A 93 19.57 -14.44 0.21
C PHE A 93 21.07 -14.25 -0.08
N ASN A 94 21.42 -13.84 -1.33
CA ASN A 94 22.79 -13.62 -1.78
C ASN A 94 22.82 -12.71 -3.02
N PRO A 95 23.37 -11.52 -2.98
CA PRO A 95 23.55 -10.66 -1.79
C PRO A 95 22.31 -9.83 -1.48
N GLU A 96 21.26 -9.91 -2.31
CA GLU A 96 20.12 -8.99 -2.32
C GLU A 96 18.82 -9.66 -1.90
N THR A 97 17.95 -8.88 -1.30
CA THR A 97 16.63 -9.31 -0.86
C THR A 97 15.63 -8.16 -0.90
N TRP A 98 14.35 -8.52 -1.05
CA TRP A 98 13.21 -7.60 -0.94
C TRP A 98 12.45 -7.89 0.34
N ILE A 99 12.11 -6.83 1.06
CA ILE A 99 11.40 -6.91 2.33
C ILE A 99 10.03 -6.24 2.11
N PRO A 100 8.98 -7.04 1.90
CA PRO A 100 7.64 -6.52 1.69
C PRO A 100 7.00 -6.08 3.00
N PHE A 101 6.11 -5.10 2.91
CA PHE A 101 5.33 -4.59 4.03
C PHE A 101 3.99 -4.04 3.58
N GLN A 102 3.13 -3.74 4.54
CA GLN A 102 1.79 -3.18 4.34
C GLN A 102 1.60 -2.00 5.29
N LEU A 103 0.93 -0.94 4.81
CA LEU A 103 0.58 0.22 5.61
C LEU A 103 -0.93 0.41 5.63
N SER A 104 -1.51 0.44 6.83
CA SER A 104 -2.94 0.70 7.01
C SER A 104 -3.32 2.18 6.91
N HIS A 105 -2.35 3.08 7.06
CA HIS A 105 -2.52 4.53 6.98
C HIS A 105 -1.25 5.20 6.46
N ASP A 106 -1.39 6.43 5.99
CA ASP A 106 -0.28 7.24 5.50
C ASP A 106 0.64 7.60 6.67
N THR A 107 1.93 7.35 6.53
CA THR A 107 2.90 7.57 7.62
C THR A 107 4.33 7.71 7.10
N ILE A 108 5.22 8.21 7.96
CA ILE A 108 6.66 8.18 7.73
C ILE A 108 7.17 6.77 8.05
N VAL A 109 7.98 6.23 7.13
CA VAL A 109 8.53 4.88 7.22
C VAL A 109 10.05 4.91 7.18
N THR A 110 10.66 4.21 8.11
CA THR A 110 12.11 3.97 8.18
C THR A 110 12.35 2.49 8.44
N ALA A 111 13.36 1.93 7.79
CA ALA A 111 13.80 0.56 8.01
C ALA A 111 15.26 0.56 8.46
N THR A 112 15.56 -0.08 9.57
CA THR A 112 16.92 -0.18 10.11
C THR A 112 17.36 -1.64 10.20
N ILE A 113 18.54 -1.93 9.69
CA ILE A 113 19.11 -3.27 9.66
C ILE A 113 20.19 -3.39 10.73
N TYR A 114 20.12 -4.46 11.50
CA TYR A 114 21.01 -4.76 12.61
C TYR A 114 21.71 -6.11 12.40
N SER A 115 22.94 -6.22 12.87
CA SER A 115 23.62 -7.53 13.01
C SER A 115 23.03 -8.33 14.18
N ALA A 116 23.39 -9.61 14.28
CA ALA A 116 23.01 -10.46 15.40
C ALA A 116 23.48 -9.95 16.78
N ALA A 117 24.54 -9.12 16.81
CA ALA A 117 25.04 -8.46 18.02
C ALA A 117 24.32 -7.15 18.34
N GLY A 118 23.24 -6.80 17.62
CA GLY A 118 22.49 -5.56 17.81
C GLY A 118 23.17 -4.28 17.26
N ARG A 119 24.29 -4.43 16.53
CA ARG A 119 24.95 -3.30 15.88
C ARG A 119 24.14 -2.87 14.65
N GLN A 120 23.82 -1.59 14.54
CA GLN A 120 23.22 -1.02 13.34
C GLN A 120 24.17 -1.16 12.15
N ILE A 121 23.63 -1.64 11.06
CA ILE A 121 24.34 -1.90 9.80
C ILE A 121 23.94 -0.88 8.73
N ARG A 122 22.64 -0.66 8.56
CA ARG A 122 22.12 0.28 7.57
C ARG A 122 20.78 0.85 7.98
N THR A 123 20.57 2.12 7.63
CA THR A 123 19.27 2.77 7.73
C THR A 123 18.77 3.14 6.33
N LEU A 124 17.52 2.80 6.05
CA LEU A 124 16.81 3.10 4.82
C LEU A 124 15.62 4.00 5.15
N GLU A 125 15.75 5.29 4.81
CA GLU A 125 14.67 6.25 4.99
C GLU A 125 13.75 6.22 3.77
N LEU A 126 12.54 5.68 3.93
CA LEU A 126 11.56 5.62 2.84
C LEU A 126 10.71 6.88 2.76
N GLY A 127 10.75 7.73 3.80
CA GLY A 127 9.98 8.96 3.86
C GLY A 127 8.50 8.75 4.12
N HIS A 128 7.68 9.71 3.71
CA HIS A 128 6.24 9.63 3.87
C HIS A 128 5.62 8.77 2.78
N LEU A 129 4.99 7.67 3.18
CA LEU A 129 4.33 6.71 2.28
C LEU A 129 2.82 6.68 2.56
N ALA A 130 2.05 6.50 1.49
CA ALA A 130 0.59 6.33 1.58
C ALA A 130 0.23 4.91 2.08
N ALA A 131 -0.97 4.76 2.63
CA ALA A 131 -1.53 3.45 2.95
C ALA A 131 -1.57 2.57 1.69
N GLY A 132 -1.16 1.30 1.82
CA GLY A 132 -1.10 0.41 0.67
C GLY A 132 -0.26 -0.84 0.89
N ASN A 133 -0.19 -1.65 -0.17
CA ASN A 133 0.60 -2.87 -0.22
C ASN A 133 1.94 -2.60 -0.93
N TYR A 134 3.05 -2.78 -0.22
CA TYR A 134 4.42 -2.63 -0.68
C TYR A 134 5.07 -4.02 -0.81
N VAL A 135 4.45 -4.89 -1.62
CA VAL A 135 4.84 -6.32 -1.73
C VAL A 135 5.54 -6.66 -3.05
N GLU A 136 5.37 -5.84 -4.08
CA GLU A 136 6.01 -6.03 -5.38
C GLU A 136 7.48 -5.59 -5.33
N VAL A 137 8.35 -6.22 -6.13
CA VAL A 137 9.79 -5.91 -6.24
C VAL A 137 10.08 -4.41 -6.38
N GLY A 138 9.27 -3.68 -7.17
CA GLY A 138 9.45 -2.24 -7.36
C GLY A 138 8.93 -1.35 -6.22
N LYS A 139 8.28 -1.93 -5.19
CA LYS A 139 7.69 -1.21 -4.04
C LYS A 139 8.21 -1.69 -2.69
N ALA A 140 8.62 -2.95 -2.59
CA ALA A 140 9.21 -3.52 -1.39
C ALA A 140 10.54 -2.82 -1.05
N ILE A 141 10.91 -2.83 0.21
CA ILE A 141 12.23 -2.37 0.63
C ILE A 141 13.28 -3.27 0.00
N TYR A 142 14.26 -2.67 -0.66
CA TYR A 142 15.38 -3.39 -1.27
C TYR A 142 16.63 -3.24 -0.41
N TRP A 143 17.31 -4.35 -0.15
CA TRP A 143 18.62 -4.35 0.47
C TRP A 143 19.61 -5.18 -0.35
N ASP A 144 20.74 -4.54 -0.69
CA ASP A 144 21.83 -5.10 -1.49
C ASP A 144 22.91 -5.82 -0.66
N GLY A 145 22.66 -6.08 0.62
CA GLY A 145 23.63 -6.71 1.52
C GLY A 145 24.81 -5.82 1.90
N LYS A 146 24.67 -4.48 1.80
CA LYS A 146 25.70 -3.51 2.18
C LYS A 146 25.33 -2.72 3.42
N SER A 147 26.37 -2.28 4.14
CA SER A 147 26.26 -1.34 5.25
C SER A 147 26.06 0.10 4.76
N ASP A 148 25.87 1.05 5.68
CA ASP A 148 25.86 2.49 5.38
C ASP A 148 27.18 2.98 4.77
N SER A 149 28.33 2.32 5.08
CA SER A 149 29.62 2.60 4.47
C SER A 149 29.79 2.03 3.04
N GLY A 150 28.79 1.30 2.53
CA GLY A 150 28.84 0.65 1.21
C GLY A 150 29.58 -0.69 1.17
N GLU A 151 30.04 -1.20 2.31
CA GLU A 151 30.74 -2.47 2.40
C GLU A 151 29.76 -3.63 2.47
N PHE A 152 30.05 -4.73 1.77
CA PHE A 152 29.28 -5.94 1.88
C PHE A 152 29.39 -6.58 3.27
N VAL A 153 28.25 -6.90 3.83
CA VAL A 153 28.21 -7.62 5.11
C VAL A 153 28.57 -9.11 4.95
N SER A 154 29.04 -9.75 5.99
CA SER A 154 29.39 -11.19 6.01
C SER A 154 28.14 -12.07 6.00
N SER A 155 28.29 -13.34 5.59
CA SER A 155 27.25 -14.36 5.82
C SER A 155 26.86 -14.41 7.29
N GLY A 156 25.58 -14.55 7.58
CA GLY A 156 25.08 -14.58 8.95
C GLY A 156 23.63 -14.16 9.10
N THR A 157 23.23 -14.02 10.34
CA THR A 157 21.88 -13.54 10.72
C THR A 157 21.88 -12.03 10.91
N TYR A 158 20.88 -11.41 10.33
CA TYR A 158 20.57 -9.98 10.47
C TYR A 158 19.12 -9.80 10.86
N PHE A 159 18.79 -8.63 11.36
CA PHE A 159 17.43 -8.26 11.72
C PHE A 159 17.09 -6.96 11.03
N ILE A 160 15.90 -6.86 10.46
CA ILE A 160 15.36 -5.60 9.98
C ILE A 160 14.21 -5.17 10.86
N GLN A 161 14.26 -3.93 11.33
CA GLN A 161 13.20 -3.27 12.06
C GLN A 161 12.53 -2.26 11.13
N LEU A 162 11.23 -2.39 10.95
CA LEU A 162 10.39 -1.41 10.29
C LEU A 162 9.75 -0.51 11.35
N GLN A 163 9.94 0.80 11.21
CA GLN A 163 9.25 1.82 11.97
C GLN A 163 8.29 2.55 11.04
N ALA A 164 6.99 2.58 11.37
CA ALA A 164 5.94 3.23 10.61
C ALA A 164 5.00 3.99 11.56
N GLY A 165 5.30 5.27 11.83
CA GLY A 165 4.64 6.03 12.88
C GLY A 165 4.83 5.38 14.26
N SER A 166 3.74 4.98 14.90
CA SER A 166 3.76 4.27 16.19
C SER A 166 3.99 2.76 16.07
N TYR A 167 3.91 2.21 14.84
CA TYR A 167 4.14 0.79 14.61
C TYR A 167 5.63 0.49 14.51
N SER A 168 6.06 -0.62 15.14
CA SER A 168 7.41 -1.15 15.03
C SER A 168 7.37 -2.67 15.03
N GLU A 169 8.04 -3.29 14.07
CA GLU A 169 8.18 -4.75 13.98
C GLU A 169 9.57 -5.10 13.49
N THR A 170 10.10 -6.23 13.98
CA THR A 170 11.43 -6.73 13.62
C THR A 170 11.33 -8.16 13.12
N ILE A 171 11.95 -8.44 11.98
CA ILE A 171 12.07 -9.82 11.45
C ILE A 171 13.53 -10.22 11.26
N LYS A 172 13.75 -11.53 11.28
CA LYS A 172 15.07 -12.15 11.03
C LYS A 172 15.28 -12.37 9.54
N MET A 173 16.48 -12.06 9.06
CA MET A 173 16.96 -12.34 7.70
C MET A 173 18.27 -13.14 7.76
N VAL A 174 18.52 -13.97 6.75
CA VAL A 174 19.76 -14.79 6.67
C VAL A 174 20.42 -14.54 5.31
N ILE A 175 21.68 -14.12 5.35
CA ILE A 175 22.55 -14.00 4.15
C ILE A 175 23.52 -15.18 4.10
N LEU A 176 23.61 -15.79 2.93
CA LEU A 176 24.55 -16.85 2.61
C LEU A 176 25.33 -16.45 1.36
N LYS A 177 26.64 -16.30 1.50
CA LYS A 177 27.55 -16.01 0.39
C LYS A 177 28.37 -17.26 0.05
#